data_3a1724615fbd74e29f1a1fa1fab2bfab
#
_entry.id   3a1724615fbd74e29f1a1fa1fab2bfab
#
_cell.length_a   1.000
_cell.length_b   1.000
_cell.length_c   1.000
_cell.angle_alpha   90.00
_cell.angle_beta   90.00
_cell.angle_gamma   90.00
#
_symmetry.space_group_name_H-M   'P 1'
#
loop_
_entity.id
_entity.type
_entity.pdbx_description
1 polymer ?
#
loop_
_entity_poly.entity_id
_entity_poly.type
_entity_poly.pdbx_seq_one_letter_code
_entity_poly.pdbx_strand_id
1 'polypeptide(L)'
;MTSNPPLPVRPLRTNQPPSLSNHFTMRFSSTPRGARLARRLAGERLAAWGVPYGSDTHDTVTLVVAELSANAVHHGLVRGRDFRLRLSAEGAAIRVEVTDTRGERLPNLAEPASDDQEDGRGLLLVAALTDRWGWYPCADGPGKTVWAVLEVGMP
;
A
#
# COMPACT_ATOMS: atom_id res chain seq x y z
N MET A 1 4.02 38.38 -32.44
CA MET A 1 3.96 38.22 -32.13
C MET A 1 3.99 37.63 -31.36
N THR A 2 3.93 37.54 -31.04
CA THR A 2 3.99 36.99 -30.35
C THR A 2 3.68 36.37 -29.55
N SER A 3 3.57 36.05 -29.31
CA SER A 3 3.29 35.40 -28.59
C SER A 3 3.30 34.69 -27.88
N ASN A 4 3.24 34.37 -27.44
CA ASN A 4 3.19 33.59 -26.70
C ASN A 4 2.98 33.13 -25.90
N PRO A 5 2.83 32.93 -25.57
CA PRO A 5 2.72 32.29 -24.75
C PRO A 5 2.56 31.72 -24.04
N PRO A 6 2.33 31.48 -23.78
CA PRO A 6 2.18 30.83 -22.94
C PRO A 6 2.19 30.04 -22.40
N LEU A 7 2.24 29.88 -22.46
CA LEU A 7 2.21 29.17 -21.93
C LEU A 7 2.15 28.60 -21.10
N PRO A 8 2.14 28.60 -20.99
CA PRO A 8 2.10 27.95 -20.19
C PRO A 8 2.01 27.50 -19.41
N VAL A 9 1.90 27.65 -19.38
CA VAL A 9 1.82 27.23 -18.68
C VAL A 9 1.44 26.53 -18.15
N ARG A 10 1.27 26.29 -18.25
CA ARG A 10 0.83 25.60 -17.87
C ARG A 10 1.02 24.86 -17.23
N PRO A 11 1.15 24.91 -17.23
CA PRO A 11 1.28 24.13 -16.57
C PRO A 11 1.51 23.75 -15.85
N LEU A 12 1.57 23.87 -15.98
CA LEU A 12 1.75 23.51 -15.32
C LEU A 12 1.45 23.03 -14.63
N ARG A 13 1.13 22.99 -14.67
CA ARG A 13 0.70 22.52 -14.17
C ARG A 13 0.76 21.69 -13.85
N THR A 14 0.75 21.59 -14.07
CA THR A 14 0.77 20.76 -13.90
C THR A 14 1.28 20.22 -13.59
N ASN A 15 1.60 20.41 -13.84
CA ASN A 15 2.16 19.84 -13.61
C ASN A 15 2.57 19.34 -12.78
N GLN A 16 2.60 19.36 -12.52
CA GLN A 16 3.00 18.93 -11.66
C GLN A 16 3.29 17.86 -11.19
N PRO A 17 4.22 17.60 -10.91
CA PRO A 17 4.38 16.28 -10.50
C PRO A 17 3.69 16.10 -9.21
N PRO A 18 2.46 16.06 -9.31
CA PRO A 18 1.64 15.81 -8.15
C PRO A 18 1.97 14.48 -7.52
N SER A 19 2.51 13.55 -8.31
CA SER A 19 2.89 12.25 -7.79
C SER A 19 3.87 12.33 -6.65
N LEU A 20 4.71 13.35 -6.66
CA LEU A 20 5.71 13.49 -5.61
C LEU A 20 5.12 13.87 -4.28
N SER A 21 3.99 14.53 -4.28
CA SER A 21 3.38 14.95 -3.03
C SER A 21 2.43 13.92 -2.45
N ASN A 22 2.11 12.88 -3.20
CA ASN A 22 1.18 11.87 -2.73
C ASN A 22 1.92 10.66 -2.21
N HIS A 23 2.55 10.88 -1.09
CA HIS A 23 3.37 9.87 -0.42
C HIS A 23 3.06 9.85 1.06
N PHE A 24 2.98 8.65 1.60
CA PHE A 24 2.80 8.48 3.03
C PHE A 24 3.60 7.26 3.46
N THR A 25 4.44 7.43 4.47
CA THR A 25 5.21 6.33 5.03
C THR A 25 5.18 6.45 6.54
N MET A 26 4.90 5.35 7.22
CA MET A 26 4.84 5.35 8.67
C MET A 26 5.06 3.96 9.21
N ARG A 27 5.65 3.88 10.40
CA ARG A 27 5.83 2.63 11.11
C ARG A 27 4.71 2.45 12.12
N PHE A 28 4.32 1.19 12.29
CA PHE A 28 3.25 0.82 13.21
C PHE A 28 3.70 -0.39 14.00
N SER A 29 3.21 -0.51 15.22
CA SER A 29 3.52 -1.68 16.02
C SER A 29 2.98 -2.94 15.34
N SER A 30 3.73 -4.04 15.46
CA SER A 30 3.28 -5.33 14.91
C SER A 30 2.26 -5.96 15.83
N THR A 31 1.10 -5.33 15.91
CA THR A 31 -0.01 -5.76 16.74
C THR A 31 -1.30 -5.54 15.97
N PRO A 32 -2.38 -6.21 16.33
CA PRO A 32 -3.67 -5.93 15.70
C PRO A 32 -4.06 -4.46 15.78
N ARG A 33 -3.71 -3.81 16.87
CA ARG A 33 -3.99 -2.39 17.05
C ARG A 33 -3.21 -1.57 16.02
N GLY A 34 -1.93 -1.91 15.83
CA GLY A 34 -1.11 -1.22 14.84
C GLY A 34 -1.67 -1.39 13.44
N ALA A 35 -2.14 -2.60 13.13
CA ALA A 35 -2.71 -2.85 11.82
C ALA A 35 -4.00 -2.04 11.61
N ARG A 36 -4.83 -1.94 12.64
CA ARG A 36 -6.05 -1.14 12.52
C ARG A 36 -5.73 0.34 12.33
N LEU A 37 -4.72 0.82 13.04
CA LEU A 37 -4.30 2.20 12.89
C LEU A 37 -3.77 2.47 11.49
N ALA A 38 -2.98 1.53 10.95
CA ALA A 38 -2.47 1.68 9.59
C ALA A 38 -3.61 1.82 8.60
N ARG A 39 -4.63 0.98 8.72
CA ARG A 39 -5.78 1.05 7.82
C ARG A 39 -6.47 2.40 7.92
N ARG A 40 -6.67 2.88 9.15
CA ARG A 40 -7.37 4.13 9.36
C ARG A 40 -6.60 5.31 8.79
N LEU A 41 -5.30 5.36 9.04
CA LEU A 41 -4.50 6.46 8.54
C LEU A 41 -4.37 6.42 7.03
N ALA A 42 -4.30 5.22 6.44
CA ALA A 42 -4.32 5.10 4.99
C ALA A 42 -5.60 5.70 4.41
N GLY A 43 -6.73 5.41 5.05
CA GLY A 43 -8.00 5.97 4.60
C GLY A 43 -8.03 7.48 4.67
N GLU A 44 -7.47 8.05 5.73
CA GLU A 44 -7.40 9.50 5.86
C GLU A 44 -6.52 10.11 4.77
N ARG A 45 -5.40 9.47 4.48
CA ARG A 45 -4.52 9.96 3.43
C ARG A 45 -5.17 9.91 2.07
N LEU A 46 -5.83 8.80 1.77
CA LEU A 46 -6.52 8.67 0.49
C LEU A 46 -7.57 9.77 0.32
N ALA A 47 -8.33 10.04 1.37
CA ALA A 47 -9.33 11.08 1.30
C ALA A 47 -8.68 12.44 1.05
N ALA A 48 -7.55 12.70 1.72
CA ALA A 48 -6.82 13.94 1.51
C ALA A 48 -6.28 14.07 0.08
N TRP A 49 -6.02 12.95 -0.57
CA TRP A 49 -5.53 12.94 -1.95
C TRP A 49 -6.66 12.95 -2.97
N GLY A 50 -7.90 13.06 -2.52
CA GLY A 50 -9.01 13.13 -3.45
C GLY A 50 -9.68 11.81 -3.73
N VAL A 51 -9.37 10.76 -2.97
CA VAL A 51 -10.04 9.46 -3.08
C VAL A 51 -11.04 9.39 -1.93
N PRO A 52 -12.32 9.68 -2.18
CA PRO A 52 -13.24 9.90 -1.08
C PRO A 52 -13.63 8.62 -0.37
N TYR A 53 -13.93 8.77 0.92
CA TYR A 53 -14.53 7.69 1.69
C TYR A 53 -15.79 7.20 0.97
N GLY A 54 -15.96 5.91 0.95
CA GLY A 54 -17.14 5.31 0.35
C GLY A 54 -17.00 5.01 -1.14
N SER A 55 -15.92 5.48 -1.77
CA SER A 55 -15.68 5.12 -3.16
C SER A 55 -15.10 3.70 -3.23
N ASP A 56 -15.29 3.06 -4.37
CA ASP A 56 -14.76 1.71 -4.56
C ASP A 56 -13.26 1.68 -4.40
N THR A 57 -12.57 2.69 -4.93
CA THR A 57 -11.12 2.76 -4.82
C THR A 57 -10.69 2.88 -3.37
N HIS A 58 -11.33 3.76 -2.62
CA HIS A 58 -11.01 3.93 -1.20
C HIS A 58 -11.19 2.63 -0.44
N ASP A 59 -12.33 1.99 -0.64
CA ASP A 59 -12.64 0.75 0.06
C ASP A 59 -11.64 -0.35 -0.31
N THR A 60 -11.31 -0.46 -1.59
CA THR A 60 -10.37 -1.48 -2.04
C THR A 60 -8.98 -1.27 -1.47
N VAL A 61 -8.48 -0.04 -1.54
CA VAL A 61 -7.13 0.23 -1.05
C VAL A 61 -7.04 0.02 0.45
N THR A 62 -8.02 0.50 1.21
CA THR A 62 -7.98 0.30 2.66
C THR A 62 -8.09 -1.17 3.04
N LEU A 63 -8.84 -1.95 2.26
CA LEU A 63 -8.90 -3.38 2.49
C LEU A 63 -7.54 -4.02 2.22
N VAL A 64 -6.87 -3.64 1.13
CA VAL A 64 -5.54 -4.14 0.83
C VAL A 64 -4.57 -3.78 1.95
N VAL A 65 -4.62 -2.54 2.44
CA VAL A 65 -3.77 -2.14 3.56
C VAL A 65 -4.04 -3.02 4.77
N ALA A 66 -5.32 -3.28 5.05
CA ALA A 66 -5.68 -4.11 6.20
C ALA A 66 -5.13 -5.52 6.06
N GLU A 67 -5.24 -6.12 4.86
CA GLU A 67 -4.78 -7.49 4.66
C GLU A 67 -3.26 -7.59 4.72
N LEU A 68 -2.56 -6.67 4.09
CA LEU A 68 -1.10 -6.70 4.13
C LEU A 68 -0.57 -6.40 5.52
N SER A 69 -1.22 -5.50 6.24
CA SER A 69 -0.82 -5.17 7.61
C SER A 69 -1.08 -6.35 8.54
N ALA A 70 -2.24 -7.00 8.41
CA ALA A 70 -2.53 -8.17 9.22
C ALA A 70 -1.53 -9.28 8.95
N ASN A 71 -1.16 -9.44 7.69
CA ASN A 71 -0.18 -10.43 7.29
C ASN A 71 1.17 -10.13 7.94
N ALA A 72 1.58 -8.87 7.95
CA ALA A 72 2.83 -8.46 8.58
C ALA A 72 2.81 -8.71 10.09
N VAL A 73 1.68 -8.41 10.72
CA VAL A 73 1.55 -8.66 12.16
C VAL A 73 1.62 -10.14 12.45
N HIS A 74 0.93 -10.96 11.68
CA HIS A 74 0.89 -12.39 11.92
C HIS A 74 2.25 -13.05 11.72
N HIS A 75 2.95 -12.66 10.64
CA HIS A 75 4.23 -13.28 10.32
C HIS A 75 5.39 -12.58 10.99
N GLY A 76 5.22 -11.33 11.36
CA GLY A 76 6.30 -10.53 11.94
C GLY A 76 6.21 -10.37 13.45
N LEU A 77 5.60 -11.31 14.14
CA LEU A 77 5.39 -11.19 15.58
C LEU A 77 6.69 -11.35 16.34
N VAL A 78 7.48 -10.31 16.36
CA VAL A 78 8.65 -10.24 17.20
C VAL A 78 8.44 -9.03 18.11
N ARG A 79 8.50 -9.30 19.41
CA ARG A 79 8.24 -8.25 20.37
C ARG A 79 9.18 -7.06 20.13
N GLY A 80 8.63 -5.87 20.12
CA GLY A 80 9.41 -4.68 19.93
C GLY A 80 9.70 -4.33 18.48
N ARG A 81 9.19 -5.09 17.56
CA ARG A 81 9.38 -4.80 16.14
C ARG A 81 8.15 -4.15 15.57
N ASP A 82 8.38 -3.37 14.52
CA ASP A 82 7.34 -2.65 13.82
C ASP A 82 7.23 -3.14 12.40
N PHE A 83 6.13 -2.85 11.76
CA PHE A 83 6.07 -2.95 10.30
C PHE A 83 5.95 -1.54 9.74
N ARG A 84 6.29 -1.39 8.47
CA ARG A 84 6.23 -0.10 7.81
C ARG A 84 5.21 -0.15 6.69
N LEU A 85 4.35 0.84 6.66
CA LEU A 85 3.41 1.02 5.56
C LEU A 85 3.88 2.17 4.70
N ARG A 86 3.92 1.95 3.41
CA ARG A 86 4.18 3.00 2.44
C ARG A 86 3.04 3.02 1.45
N LEU A 87 2.44 4.17 1.31
CA LEU A 87 1.32 4.37 0.40
C LEU A 87 1.70 5.48 -0.55
N SER A 88 1.50 5.27 -1.84
CA SER A 88 1.84 6.29 -2.81
C SER A 88 0.83 6.27 -3.95
N ALA A 89 0.65 7.42 -4.56
CA ALA A 89 -0.24 7.56 -5.71
C ALA A 89 0.52 8.29 -6.79
N GLU A 90 0.60 7.68 -7.95
CA GLU A 90 1.27 8.26 -9.12
C GLU A 90 0.36 8.08 -10.31
N GLY A 91 -0.02 9.21 -10.91
CA GLY A 91 -0.93 9.14 -12.04
C GLY A 91 -2.20 8.42 -11.65
N ALA A 92 -2.50 7.36 -12.36
CA ALA A 92 -3.72 6.59 -12.12
C ALA A 92 -3.46 5.32 -11.32
N ALA A 93 -2.34 5.23 -10.62
CA ALA A 93 -1.99 4.03 -9.88
C ALA A 93 -1.79 4.34 -8.41
N ILE A 94 -2.26 3.46 -7.56
CA ILE A 94 -2.02 3.54 -6.13
C ILE A 94 -1.23 2.30 -5.75
N ARG A 95 -0.13 2.52 -5.02
CA ARG A 95 0.75 1.44 -4.59
C ARG A 95 0.76 1.36 -3.08
N VAL A 96 0.60 0.15 -2.58
CA VAL A 96 0.67 -0.14 -1.15
C VAL A 96 1.86 -1.05 -0.94
N GLU A 97 2.71 -0.72 0.03
CA GLU A 97 3.85 -1.56 0.40
C GLU A 97 3.85 -1.72 1.90
N VAL A 98 3.98 -2.94 2.34
CA VAL A 98 4.08 -3.23 3.77
C VAL A 98 5.35 -4.04 3.98
N THR A 99 6.23 -3.53 4.83
CA THR A 99 7.52 -4.14 5.11
C THR A 99 7.55 -4.60 6.56
N ASP A 100 7.82 -5.88 6.77
CA ASP A 100 8.07 -6.39 8.11
C ASP A 100 9.54 -6.77 8.24
N THR A 101 9.96 -7.12 9.44
CA THR A 101 11.37 -7.38 9.70
C THR A 101 11.68 -8.85 9.82
N ARG A 102 10.74 -9.73 9.50
CA ARG A 102 10.97 -11.16 9.53
C ARG A 102 10.88 -11.71 8.13
N GLY A 103 12.00 -12.15 7.61
CA GLY A 103 12.06 -12.67 6.27
C GLY A 103 11.96 -14.18 6.15
N GLU A 104 11.90 -14.88 7.28
CA GLU A 104 11.90 -16.33 7.25
C GLU A 104 10.62 -16.91 6.64
N ARG A 105 9.53 -16.20 6.80
CA ARG A 105 8.26 -16.67 6.29
C ARG A 105 7.87 -15.85 5.09
N LEU A 106 8.05 -16.45 3.95
CA LEU A 106 7.79 -15.76 2.68
C LEU A 106 6.33 -15.98 2.28
N PRO A 107 5.72 -14.99 1.63
CA PRO A 107 4.36 -15.15 1.16
C PRO A 107 4.28 -16.29 0.18
N ASN A 108 3.26 -17.11 0.28
CA ASN A 108 3.10 -18.24 -0.60
C ASN A 108 1.62 -18.58 -0.74
N LEU A 109 1.07 -18.24 -1.89
CA LEU A 109 -0.34 -18.47 -2.15
C LEU A 109 -0.67 -19.95 -2.29
N ALA A 110 0.30 -20.74 -2.75
CA ALA A 110 0.06 -22.13 -3.02
C ALA A 110 0.16 -23.00 -1.79
N GLU A 111 0.66 -22.47 -0.71
CA GLU A 111 0.86 -23.25 0.47
C GLU A 111 -0.44 -23.43 1.21
N PRO A 112 -0.93 -24.63 1.34
CA PRO A 112 -2.15 -24.84 2.10
C PRO A 112 -1.81 -24.55 3.55
N ALA A 113 -2.38 -23.52 4.01
CA ALA A 113 -2.06 -23.15 5.35
C ALA A 113 -2.77 -24.04 6.30
N SER A 114 -2.16 -24.49 7.24
CA SER A 114 -2.79 -25.09 8.38
C SER A 114 -3.24 -23.95 9.26
N ASP A 115 -2.32 -23.49 10.07
CA ASP A 115 -2.64 -22.40 10.98
C ASP A 115 -2.61 -21.05 10.28
N ASP A 116 -1.99 -21.00 9.12
CA ASP A 116 -1.84 -19.76 8.38
C ASP A 116 -2.89 -19.59 7.30
N GLN A 117 -3.98 -20.30 7.43
CA GLN A 117 -5.00 -20.31 6.41
C GLN A 117 -5.57 -18.93 6.15
N GLU A 118 -5.71 -18.14 7.20
CA GLU A 118 -6.20 -16.78 7.03
C GLU A 118 -5.25 -15.92 6.22
N ASP A 119 -3.96 -16.12 6.43
CA ASP A 119 -2.98 -15.36 5.68
C ASP A 119 -3.01 -15.71 4.21
N GLY A 120 -3.18 -16.99 3.90
CA GLY A 120 -3.33 -17.41 2.53
C GLY A 120 -4.54 -16.77 1.88
N ARG A 121 -5.64 -16.70 2.59
CA ARG A 121 -6.83 -16.04 2.08
C ARG A 121 -6.62 -14.57 1.88
N GLY A 122 -5.91 -13.93 2.80
CA GLY A 122 -5.63 -12.51 2.68
C GLY A 122 -4.86 -12.17 1.42
N LEU A 123 -3.83 -12.97 1.11
CA LEU A 123 -3.06 -12.76 -0.10
C LEU A 123 -3.86 -13.08 -1.34
N LEU A 124 -4.71 -14.08 -1.28
CA LEU A 124 -5.62 -14.36 -2.40
C LEU A 124 -6.56 -13.20 -2.64
N LEU A 125 -7.05 -12.60 -1.58
CA LEU A 125 -7.92 -11.44 -1.70
C LEU A 125 -7.17 -10.27 -2.32
N VAL A 126 -5.94 -10.03 -1.89
CA VAL A 126 -5.12 -8.97 -2.48
C VAL A 126 -4.91 -9.23 -3.96
N ALA A 127 -4.60 -10.47 -4.32
CA ALA A 127 -4.41 -10.82 -5.73
C ALA A 127 -5.67 -10.57 -6.54
N ALA A 128 -6.84 -10.83 -5.96
CA ALA A 128 -8.10 -10.64 -6.65
C ALA A 128 -8.48 -9.17 -6.80
N LEU A 129 -8.05 -8.33 -5.87
CA LEU A 129 -8.48 -6.94 -5.81
C LEU A 129 -7.53 -5.98 -6.50
N THR A 130 -6.31 -6.42 -6.80
CA THR A 130 -5.30 -5.51 -7.33
C THR A 130 -4.87 -5.98 -8.71
N ASP A 131 -4.26 -5.07 -9.44
CA ASP A 131 -3.82 -5.36 -10.80
C ASP A 131 -2.49 -6.10 -10.81
N ARG A 132 -1.65 -5.82 -9.82
CA ARG A 132 -0.36 -6.50 -9.68
C ARG A 132 -0.04 -6.55 -8.19
N TRP A 133 0.67 -7.58 -7.79
CA TRP A 133 1.19 -7.68 -6.44
C TRP A 133 2.40 -8.59 -6.44
N GLY A 134 3.20 -8.50 -5.40
CA GLY A 134 4.35 -9.35 -5.27
C GLY A 134 5.05 -9.08 -3.95
N TRP A 135 6.24 -9.61 -3.84
CA TRP A 135 7.04 -9.40 -2.64
C TRP A 135 8.52 -9.49 -2.99
N TYR A 136 9.34 -8.93 -2.13
CA TYR A 136 10.78 -9.06 -2.26
C TYR A 136 11.43 -8.95 -0.88
N PRO A 137 12.59 -9.60 -0.69
CA PRO A 137 13.27 -9.48 0.58
C PRO A 137 13.88 -8.09 0.72
N CYS A 138 14.07 -7.67 1.97
CA CYS A 138 14.71 -6.40 2.23
C CYS A 138 16.19 -6.50 1.90
N ALA A 139 16.73 -5.44 1.28
CA ALA A 139 18.12 -5.45 0.86
C ALA A 139 19.07 -5.38 2.06
N ASP A 140 18.64 -4.72 3.13
CA ASP A 140 19.51 -4.37 4.23
C ASP A 140 19.41 -5.27 5.44
N GLY A 141 18.78 -6.41 5.32
CA GLY A 141 18.69 -7.30 6.47
C GLY A 141 17.48 -8.17 6.40
N PRO A 142 17.13 -8.79 7.52
CA PRO A 142 15.96 -9.66 7.54
C PRO A 142 14.71 -8.84 7.32
N GLY A 143 13.76 -9.45 6.66
CA GLY A 143 12.51 -8.79 6.40
C GLY A 143 12.11 -8.92 4.96
N LYS A 144 10.88 -8.57 4.69
CA LYS A 144 10.36 -8.60 3.34
C LYS A 144 9.34 -7.49 3.15
N THR A 145 9.19 -7.08 1.91
CA THR A 145 8.15 -6.14 1.54
C THR A 145 7.15 -6.86 0.64
N VAL A 146 5.89 -6.75 1.00
CA VAL A 146 4.80 -7.20 0.14
C VAL A 146 4.16 -5.93 -0.42
N TRP A 147 3.94 -5.92 -1.72
CA TRP A 147 3.42 -4.74 -2.39
C TRP A 147 2.25 -5.10 -3.28
N ALA A 148 1.42 -4.12 -3.54
CA ALA A 148 0.28 -4.28 -4.43
C ALA A 148 0.04 -2.97 -5.14
N VAL A 149 -0.43 -3.04 -6.37
CA VAL A 149 -0.73 -1.87 -7.20
C VAL A 149 -2.14 -1.98 -7.71
N LEU A 150 -2.88 -0.92 -7.52
CA LEU A 150 -4.23 -0.80 -8.04
C LEU A 150 -4.24 0.31 -9.09
N GLU A 151 -4.62 -0.04 -10.30
CA GLU A 151 -4.79 0.94 -11.36
C GLU A 151 -6.17 1.54 -11.23
N VAL A 152 -6.22 2.82 -11.01
CA VAL A 152 -7.49 3.52 -10.85
C VAL A 152 -7.90 3.97 -12.24
N GLY A 153 -9.04 3.50 -12.71
CA GLY A 153 -9.48 3.89 -14.03
C GLY A 153 -9.64 5.40 -14.13
N MET A 154 -9.34 5.91 -15.29
CA MET A 154 -9.59 7.32 -15.54
C MET A 154 -11.07 7.52 -15.80
N PRO A 155 -11.63 8.56 -15.25
CA PRO A 155 -13.05 8.85 -15.51
C PRO A 155 -13.30 9.25 -16.95
#